data_a44160b410982434e71744c87aec9d58
#
_entry.id   a44160b410982434e71744c87aec9d58
#
_cell.length_a   1.000
_cell.length_b   1.000
_cell.length_c   1.000
_cell.angle_alpha   90.00
_cell.angle_beta   90.00
_cell.angle_gamma   90.00
#
_symmetry.space_group_name_H-M   'P 1'
#
loop_
_entity.id
_entity.type
_entity.pdbx_description
1 polymer ?
#
loop_
_entity_poly.entity_id
_entity_poly.type
_entity_poly.pdbx_seq_one_letter_code
_entity_poly.pdbx_strand_id
1 'polypeptide(L)'
;MPTTMTKRAVLGCLAALMALVLALSGCGTNFGTTDDGKQRYRWKMTVTTGSTSTWYLAAEKFAADLEKETDGRITLKVFVSERLSAGEATAGVEQLMDGAKDFSYNSPIIYAGVDPRFGTVTAPFIFDSVEDGQEALAGEGGQVYADYLSERGVHLLGFGESGMRQLTNTHRPIHTPEDLHGLKFRIPGFGLYTDLYRTLGANPTTMPFGEVFTALQQGAIDGQENPIDVIYSSNLQEVQPYLTLWNYSYDPLVLGMNEKLFDSLGQEDQDLVGRLAADANEFQIQKNREGETKLIEELEAAGMEVNELSDAEKDEFREALKPIYSEYRKVWGDDMSRAFIPEGL
;
A
#
# COMPACT_ATOMS: atom_id res chain seq x y z
N MET A 1 6.42 60.57 -34.07
CA MET A 1 5.31 60.78 -33.12
C MET A 1 4.89 59.41 -32.62
N PRO A 2 5.08 59.06 -31.36
CA PRO A 2 4.62 57.79 -30.83
C PRO A 2 3.18 57.95 -30.33
N THR A 3 2.30 57.06 -30.78
CA THR A 3 0.91 56.94 -30.40
C THR A 3 0.78 56.39 -28.97
N THR A 4 0.23 57.24 -28.10
CA THR A 4 -0.10 56.88 -26.70
C THR A 4 -1.23 55.86 -26.69
N MET A 5 -0.93 54.57 -26.43
CA MET A 5 -1.93 53.58 -26.02
C MET A 5 -2.53 54.01 -24.67
N THR A 6 -3.81 54.22 -24.63
CA THR A 6 -4.54 54.74 -23.48
C THR A 6 -4.52 53.70 -22.33
N LYS A 7 -4.25 54.14 -21.09
CA LYS A 7 -4.22 53.35 -19.85
C LYS A 7 -5.46 52.43 -19.65
N ARG A 8 -6.57 52.73 -20.31
CA ARG A 8 -7.80 51.91 -20.27
C ARG A 8 -7.72 50.60 -21.05
N ALA A 9 -6.92 50.51 -22.12
CA ALA A 9 -6.73 49.30 -22.88
C ALA A 9 -5.83 48.28 -22.13
N VAL A 10 -4.83 48.78 -21.40
CA VAL A 10 -3.93 47.93 -20.59
C VAL A 10 -4.63 47.35 -19.36
N LEU A 11 -5.54 48.12 -18.72
CA LEU A 11 -6.33 47.63 -17.58
C LEU A 11 -7.35 46.57 -18.01
N GLY A 12 -7.94 46.66 -19.20
CA GLY A 12 -8.87 45.68 -19.76
C GLY A 12 -8.19 44.33 -20.08
N CYS A 13 -6.98 44.36 -20.62
CA CYS A 13 -6.19 43.17 -20.90
C CYS A 13 -5.70 42.44 -19.63
N LEU A 14 -5.32 43.22 -18.57
CA LEU A 14 -4.94 42.61 -17.31
C LEU A 14 -6.11 41.95 -16.56
N ALA A 15 -7.30 42.59 -16.61
CA ALA A 15 -8.51 41.99 -16.03
C ALA A 15 -8.96 40.71 -16.76
N ALA A 16 -8.82 40.67 -18.07
CA ALA A 16 -9.12 39.50 -18.88
C ALA A 16 -8.10 38.35 -18.66
N LEU A 17 -6.81 38.69 -18.48
CA LEU A 17 -5.79 37.69 -18.13
C LEU A 17 -5.99 37.14 -16.70
N MET A 18 -6.37 37.97 -15.73
CA MET A 18 -6.68 37.49 -14.36
C MET A 18 -7.92 36.61 -14.30
N ALA A 19 -8.96 36.90 -15.10
CA ALA A 19 -10.14 36.05 -15.20
C ALA A 19 -9.84 34.69 -15.87
N LEU A 20 -8.89 34.66 -16.81
CA LEU A 20 -8.47 33.42 -17.47
C LEU A 20 -7.59 32.54 -16.57
N VAL A 21 -6.81 33.14 -15.66
CA VAL A 21 -5.97 32.40 -14.69
C VAL A 21 -6.82 31.81 -13.57
N LEU A 22 -7.93 32.43 -13.17
CA LEU A 22 -8.88 31.88 -12.20
C LEU A 22 -9.74 30.74 -12.74
N ALA A 23 -9.89 30.63 -14.08
CA ALA A 23 -10.61 29.52 -14.71
C ALA A 23 -9.76 28.25 -14.89
N LEU A 24 -8.43 28.34 -14.69
CA LEU A 24 -7.48 27.22 -14.82
C LEU A 24 -7.07 26.58 -13.49
N SER A 25 -7.58 27.08 -12.36
CA SER A 25 -7.26 26.53 -11.03
C SER A 25 -8.21 25.41 -10.56
N GLY A 26 -9.02 24.88 -11.43
CA GLY A 26 -9.95 23.78 -11.15
C GLY A 26 -9.63 22.54 -11.98
N CYS A 27 -8.43 21.96 -11.84
CA CYS A 27 -8.21 20.57 -12.25
C CYS A 27 -8.84 19.61 -11.22
N GLY A 28 -10.14 19.70 -11.01
CA GLY A 28 -10.94 18.61 -10.48
C GLY A 28 -11.37 17.72 -11.66
N THR A 29 -11.37 16.41 -11.45
CA THR A 29 -11.82 15.37 -12.39
C THR A 29 -13.34 15.41 -12.64
N ASN A 30 -13.92 16.61 -12.69
CA ASN A 30 -15.35 16.86 -12.86
C ASN A 30 -15.71 16.88 -14.35
N PHE A 31 -16.33 15.81 -14.85
CA PHE A 31 -16.73 15.63 -16.25
C PHE A 31 -18.21 15.99 -16.51
N GLY A 32 -18.63 17.19 -16.07
CA GLY A 32 -20.00 17.67 -16.27
C GLY A 32 -21.01 17.05 -15.30
N THR A 33 -22.27 17.33 -15.53
CA THR A 33 -23.40 16.83 -14.74
C THR A 33 -24.29 15.90 -15.57
N THR A 34 -25.07 15.09 -14.88
CA THR A 34 -26.19 14.32 -15.47
C THR A 34 -27.38 15.24 -15.76
N ASP A 35 -28.40 14.74 -16.46
CA ASP A 35 -29.60 15.48 -16.78
C ASP A 35 -30.40 15.92 -15.52
N ASP A 36 -30.25 15.17 -14.41
CA ASP A 36 -30.79 15.48 -13.08
C ASP A 36 -29.89 16.38 -12.24
N GLY A 37 -28.77 16.88 -12.79
CA GLY A 37 -27.86 17.82 -12.15
C GLY A 37 -26.81 17.20 -11.22
N LYS A 38 -26.71 15.87 -11.11
CA LYS A 38 -25.68 15.21 -10.32
C LYS A 38 -24.32 15.27 -11.02
N GLN A 39 -23.23 15.48 -10.23
CA GLN A 39 -21.85 15.53 -10.73
C GLN A 39 -21.40 14.18 -11.28
N ARG A 40 -20.71 14.17 -12.43
CA ARG A 40 -20.05 12.99 -13.00
C ARG A 40 -18.61 12.93 -12.56
N TYR A 41 -18.10 11.70 -12.26
CA TYR A 41 -16.71 11.48 -11.87
C TYR A 41 -16.04 10.42 -12.74
N ARG A 42 -14.72 10.61 -12.99
CA ARG A 42 -13.86 9.69 -13.73
C ARG A 42 -12.56 9.54 -12.95
N TRP A 43 -12.61 8.64 -11.98
CA TRP A 43 -11.54 8.45 -11.02
C TRP A 43 -10.48 7.46 -11.49
N LYS A 44 -9.31 7.53 -10.84
CA LYS A 44 -8.18 6.66 -11.08
C LYS A 44 -7.69 6.08 -9.75
N MET A 45 -7.38 4.77 -9.75
CA MET A 45 -6.77 4.05 -8.64
C MET A 45 -5.52 3.32 -9.12
N THR A 46 -4.53 3.17 -8.26
CA THR A 46 -3.41 2.26 -8.49
C THR A 46 -3.33 1.20 -7.41
N VAL A 47 -2.79 0.05 -7.79
CA VAL A 47 -2.31 -1.02 -6.93
C VAL A 47 -0.88 -1.35 -7.31
N THR A 48 -0.04 -1.73 -6.33
CA THR A 48 1.37 -2.09 -6.58
C THR A 48 1.51 -3.43 -7.28
N THR A 49 0.56 -4.34 -7.06
CA THR A 49 0.57 -5.71 -7.57
C THR A 49 0.05 -5.83 -9.00
N GLY A 50 0.16 -7.03 -9.57
CA GLY A 50 -0.38 -7.38 -10.89
C GLY A 50 -1.88 -7.67 -10.88
N SER A 51 -2.44 -7.95 -12.06
CA SER A 51 -3.89 -8.13 -12.27
C SER A 51 -4.48 -9.45 -11.73
N THR A 52 -3.66 -10.35 -11.23
CA THR A 52 -4.09 -11.63 -10.64
C THR A 52 -4.15 -11.61 -9.11
N SER A 53 -3.65 -10.54 -8.47
CA SER A 53 -3.66 -10.38 -7.01
C SER A 53 -5.06 -10.12 -6.47
N THR A 54 -5.28 -10.50 -5.22
CA THR A 54 -6.53 -10.19 -4.50
C THR A 54 -6.73 -8.68 -4.35
N TRP A 55 -5.67 -7.89 -4.30
CA TRP A 55 -5.71 -6.42 -4.26
C TRP A 55 -6.39 -5.85 -5.50
N TYR A 56 -5.93 -6.30 -6.68
CA TYR A 56 -6.51 -5.83 -7.95
C TYR A 56 -7.96 -6.30 -8.11
N LEU A 57 -8.25 -7.56 -7.76
CA LEU A 57 -9.62 -8.11 -7.89
C LEU A 57 -10.62 -7.31 -7.05
N ALA A 58 -10.24 -6.92 -5.83
CA ALA A 58 -11.09 -6.08 -4.98
C ALA A 58 -11.22 -4.64 -5.49
N ALA A 59 -10.14 -4.06 -6.01
CA ALA A 59 -10.18 -2.74 -6.63
C ALA A 59 -11.10 -2.71 -7.87
N GLU A 60 -11.07 -3.75 -8.71
CA GLU A 60 -11.98 -3.90 -9.86
C GLU A 60 -13.43 -4.11 -9.42
N LYS A 61 -13.66 -4.91 -8.35
CA LYS A 61 -15.00 -5.06 -7.76
C LYS A 61 -15.54 -3.71 -7.30
N PHE A 62 -14.74 -2.93 -6.56
CA PHE A 62 -15.12 -1.59 -6.12
C PHE A 62 -15.47 -0.67 -7.31
N ALA A 63 -14.63 -0.69 -8.35
CA ALA A 63 -14.86 0.09 -9.58
C ALA A 63 -16.16 -0.32 -10.29
N ALA A 64 -16.40 -1.63 -10.42
CA ALA A 64 -17.59 -2.15 -11.07
C ALA A 64 -18.88 -1.83 -10.29
N ASP A 65 -18.84 -1.93 -8.96
CA ASP A 65 -19.99 -1.62 -8.10
C ASP A 65 -20.29 -0.11 -8.10
N LEU A 66 -19.29 0.77 -8.10
CA LEU A 66 -19.46 2.22 -8.28
C LEU A 66 -20.14 2.54 -9.60
N GLU A 67 -19.68 1.97 -10.72
CA GLU A 67 -20.27 2.21 -12.03
C GLU A 67 -21.71 1.71 -12.09
N LYS A 68 -21.95 0.50 -11.58
CA LYS A 68 -23.28 -0.15 -11.58
C LYS A 68 -24.29 0.63 -10.73
N GLU A 69 -23.94 1.01 -9.49
CA GLU A 69 -24.91 1.68 -8.59
C GLU A 69 -25.14 3.15 -8.92
N THR A 70 -24.33 3.73 -9.79
CA THR A 70 -24.49 5.10 -10.28
C THR A 70 -24.89 5.21 -11.74
N ASP A 71 -25.28 4.12 -12.38
CA ASP A 71 -25.60 4.06 -13.83
C ASP A 71 -24.50 4.72 -14.69
N GLY A 72 -23.23 4.48 -14.36
CA GLY A 72 -22.06 5.04 -15.06
C GLY A 72 -21.78 6.51 -14.79
N ARG A 73 -22.44 7.13 -13.81
CA ARG A 73 -22.17 8.52 -13.39
C ARG A 73 -20.78 8.63 -12.76
N ILE A 74 -20.44 7.64 -11.90
CA ILE A 74 -19.11 7.49 -11.30
C ILE A 74 -18.42 6.30 -11.96
N THR A 75 -17.23 6.50 -12.51
CA THR A 75 -16.38 5.41 -12.99
C THR A 75 -15.00 5.51 -12.38
N LEU A 76 -14.42 4.36 -12.05
CA LEU A 76 -13.09 4.24 -11.48
C LEU A 76 -12.24 3.34 -12.37
N LYS A 77 -11.11 3.85 -12.85
CA LYS A 77 -10.15 3.04 -13.62
C LYS A 77 -9.01 2.60 -12.73
N VAL A 78 -8.82 1.29 -12.63
CA VAL A 78 -7.74 0.69 -11.87
C VAL A 78 -6.51 0.47 -12.75
N PHE A 79 -5.33 0.79 -12.21
CA PHE A 79 -4.03 0.61 -12.86
C PHE A 79 -3.15 -0.26 -11.98
N VAL A 80 -2.63 -1.34 -12.54
CA VAL A 80 -1.68 -2.27 -11.87
C VAL A 80 -0.25 -1.73 -11.86
N SER A 81 0.58 -2.31 -10.99
CA SER A 81 2.04 -2.11 -10.95
C SER A 81 2.43 -0.63 -10.87
N GLU A 82 1.64 0.17 -10.15
CA GLU A 82 1.85 1.62 -10.00
C GLU A 82 2.14 2.34 -11.32
N ARG A 83 1.42 1.95 -12.37
CA ARG A 83 1.68 2.47 -13.74
C ARG A 83 1.59 3.98 -13.87
N LEU A 84 0.79 4.66 -13.01
CA LEU A 84 0.65 6.12 -13.04
C LEU A 84 1.88 6.85 -12.48
N SER A 85 2.71 6.17 -11.70
CA SER A 85 3.97 6.65 -11.13
C SER A 85 5.20 5.92 -11.71
N ALA A 86 5.09 5.37 -12.92
CA ALA A 86 6.15 4.64 -13.62
C ALA A 86 6.70 3.45 -12.81
N GLY A 87 5.88 2.82 -11.97
CA GLY A 87 6.26 1.68 -11.13
C GLY A 87 6.78 2.06 -9.74
N GLU A 88 6.96 3.35 -9.46
CA GLU A 88 7.44 3.85 -8.17
C GLU A 88 6.28 3.95 -7.17
N ALA A 89 6.17 2.99 -6.25
CA ALA A 89 5.03 2.87 -5.35
C ALA A 89 4.92 4.06 -4.39
N THR A 90 6.03 4.52 -3.80
CA THR A 90 6.05 5.70 -2.91
C THR A 90 5.59 6.95 -3.63
N ALA A 91 6.07 7.20 -4.86
CA ALA A 91 5.59 8.31 -5.69
C ALA A 91 4.09 8.18 -6.03
N GLY A 92 3.60 6.94 -6.16
CA GLY A 92 2.16 6.66 -6.32
C GLY A 92 1.33 7.08 -5.11
N VAL A 93 1.82 6.88 -3.89
CA VAL A 93 1.17 7.35 -2.66
C VAL A 93 1.25 8.87 -2.54
N GLU A 94 2.39 9.49 -2.87
CA GLU A 94 2.52 10.96 -2.92
C GLU A 94 1.50 11.58 -3.89
N GLN A 95 1.29 10.98 -5.07
CA GLN A 95 0.23 11.41 -6.02
C GLN A 95 -1.18 11.35 -5.42
N LEU A 96 -1.46 10.36 -4.55
CA LEU A 96 -2.72 10.30 -3.82
C LEU A 96 -2.84 11.45 -2.82
N MET A 97 -1.80 11.66 -2.01
CA MET A 97 -1.74 12.72 -1.00
C MET A 97 -1.94 14.11 -1.61
N ASP A 98 -1.31 14.36 -2.76
CA ASP A 98 -1.35 15.64 -3.48
C ASP A 98 -2.61 15.82 -4.36
N GLY A 99 -3.41 14.76 -4.55
CA GLY A 99 -4.62 14.78 -5.39
C GLY A 99 -4.36 14.67 -6.90
N ALA A 100 -3.17 14.24 -7.32
CA ALA A 100 -2.89 13.91 -8.73
C ALA A 100 -3.50 12.54 -9.13
N LYS A 101 -3.85 11.74 -8.14
CA LYS A 101 -4.55 10.46 -8.24
C LYS A 101 -5.68 10.44 -7.19
N ASP A 102 -6.78 9.75 -7.51
CA ASP A 102 -7.99 9.80 -6.69
C ASP A 102 -7.99 8.74 -5.58
N PHE A 103 -7.52 7.52 -5.88
CA PHE A 103 -7.50 6.37 -4.97
C PHE A 103 -6.18 5.60 -5.02
N SER A 104 -5.90 4.88 -3.93
CA SER A 104 -4.84 3.89 -3.83
C SER A 104 -5.31 2.71 -2.98
N TYR A 105 -4.89 1.49 -3.33
CA TYR A 105 -5.11 0.30 -2.51
C TYR A 105 -3.77 -0.41 -2.35
N ASN A 106 -3.06 -0.10 -1.28
CA ASN A 106 -1.66 -0.49 -1.09
C ASN A 106 -1.33 -0.78 0.38
N SER A 107 -0.22 -1.51 0.58
CA SER A 107 0.36 -1.80 1.89
C SER A 107 0.81 -0.53 2.63
N PRO A 108 0.67 -0.47 3.97
CA PRO A 108 1.27 0.54 4.84
C PRO A 108 2.77 0.77 4.61
N ILE A 109 3.49 -0.25 4.22
CA ILE A 109 4.93 -0.20 3.93
C ILE A 109 5.24 0.85 2.85
N ILE A 110 4.35 1.00 1.88
CA ILE A 110 4.51 1.99 0.80
C ILE A 110 4.31 3.40 1.35
N TYR A 111 3.30 3.59 2.21
CA TYR A 111 3.06 4.84 2.92
C TYR A 111 4.22 5.21 3.86
N ALA A 112 4.87 4.20 4.47
CA ALA A 112 6.04 4.39 5.33
C ALA A 112 7.27 4.94 4.58
N GLY A 113 7.32 4.80 3.27
CA GLY A 113 8.32 5.46 2.42
C GLY A 113 8.16 6.99 2.38
N VAL A 114 6.94 7.50 2.64
CA VAL A 114 6.65 8.95 2.75
C VAL A 114 6.73 9.42 4.21
N ASP A 115 6.11 8.67 5.12
CA ASP A 115 6.11 8.96 6.56
C ASP A 115 6.32 7.66 7.34
N PRO A 116 7.48 7.48 8.00
CA PRO A 116 7.83 6.23 8.68
C PRO A 116 6.81 5.75 9.73
N ARG A 117 5.96 6.66 10.25
CA ARG A 117 4.92 6.31 11.22
C ARG A 117 3.93 5.29 10.68
N PHE A 118 3.62 5.34 9.39
CA PHE A 118 2.72 4.38 8.77
C PHE A 118 3.22 2.94 8.79
N GLY A 119 4.53 2.73 8.95
CA GLY A 119 5.12 1.42 9.06
C GLY A 119 4.98 0.75 10.42
N THR A 120 4.46 1.44 11.45
CA THR A 120 4.35 0.89 12.81
C THR A 120 3.53 -0.40 12.84
N VAL A 121 2.41 -0.45 12.12
CA VAL A 121 1.53 -1.62 12.04
C VAL A 121 2.19 -2.84 11.40
N THR A 122 3.28 -2.64 10.66
CA THR A 122 4.06 -3.71 10.02
C THR A 122 5.39 -3.99 10.74
N ALA A 123 5.53 -3.53 11.98
CA ALA A 123 6.71 -3.83 12.77
C ALA A 123 6.82 -5.34 13.02
N PRO A 124 8.05 -5.90 13.07
CA PRO A 124 8.22 -7.34 13.15
C PRO A 124 7.67 -7.91 14.46
N PHE A 125 6.98 -9.05 14.40
CA PHE A 125 6.50 -9.86 15.53
C PHE A 125 5.64 -9.11 16.57
N ILE A 126 4.94 -8.04 16.19
CA ILE A 126 3.99 -7.34 17.07
C ILE A 126 2.61 -8.01 17.09
N PHE A 127 2.32 -8.85 16.12
CA PHE A 127 1.11 -9.66 16.03
C PHE A 127 1.49 -11.12 15.81
N ASP A 128 0.82 -12.03 16.50
CA ASP A 128 1.02 -13.48 16.34
C ASP A 128 0.13 -14.07 15.24
N SER A 129 -0.95 -13.38 14.89
CA SER A 129 -1.92 -13.78 13.86
C SER A 129 -2.45 -12.59 13.05
N VAL A 130 -3.11 -12.89 11.93
CA VAL A 130 -3.82 -11.87 11.13
C VAL A 130 -5.03 -11.32 11.89
N GLU A 131 -5.63 -12.13 12.78
CA GLU A 131 -6.75 -11.74 13.63
C GLU A 131 -6.32 -10.67 14.64
N ASP A 132 -5.15 -10.80 15.27
CA ASP A 132 -4.60 -9.80 16.20
C ASP A 132 -4.36 -8.47 15.50
N GLY A 133 -3.81 -8.52 14.28
CA GLY A 133 -3.60 -7.33 13.45
C GLY A 133 -4.91 -6.64 13.06
N GLN A 134 -5.93 -7.42 12.72
CA GLN A 134 -7.26 -6.89 12.42
C GLN A 134 -7.94 -6.29 13.66
N GLU A 135 -7.84 -6.93 14.82
CA GLU A 135 -8.40 -6.40 16.06
C GLU A 135 -7.76 -5.06 16.42
N ALA A 136 -6.44 -4.93 16.29
CA ALA A 136 -5.73 -3.67 16.50
C ALA A 136 -6.21 -2.56 15.56
N LEU A 137 -6.45 -2.89 14.27
CA LEU A 137 -6.96 -1.94 13.27
C LEU A 137 -8.46 -1.65 13.41
N ALA A 138 -9.26 -2.56 13.96
CA ALA A 138 -10.66 -2.32 14.26
C ALA A 138 -10.86 -1.43 15.51
N GLY A 139 -9.83 -1.31 16.35
CA GLY A 139 -9.82 -0.53 17.59
C GLY A 139 -9.21 0.86 17.48
N GLU A 140 -8.55 1.30 18.57
CA GLU A 140 -7.85 2.59 18.67
C GLU A 140 -6.77 2.74 17.60
N GLY A 141 -6.07 1.65 17.24
CA GLY A 141 -5.02 1.67 16.24
C GLY A 141 -5.49 2.14 14.87
N GLY A 142 -6.65 1.68 14.42
CA GLY A 142 -7.22 2.11 13.15
C GLY A 142 -7.62 3.58 13.14
N GLN A 143 -8.13 4.10 14.27
CA GLN A 143 -8.46 5.52 14.39
C GLN A 143 -7.21 6.40 14.35
N VAL A 144 -6.18 6.05 15.13
CA VAL A 144 -4.89 6.77 15.11
C VAL A 144 -4.29 6.74 13.70
N TYR A 145 -4.37 5.59 13.02
CA TYR A 145 -3.87 5.45 11.65
C TYR A 145 -4.64 6.34 10.67
N ALA A 146 -5.97 6.41 10.78
CA ALA A 146 -6.83 7.25 9.97
C ALA A 146 -6.52 8.75 10.16
N ASP A 147 -6.30 9.18 11.40
CA ASP A 147 -5.96 10.57 11.73
C ASP A 147 -4.64 10.98 11.06
N TYR A 148 -3.61 10.14 11.11
CA TYR A 148 -2.34 10.39 10.43
C TYR A 148 -2.46 10.39 8.91
N LEU A 149 -3.31 9.53 8.33
CA LEU A 149 -3.59 9.55 6.89
C LEU A 149 -4.28 10.85 6.47
N SER A 150 -5.27 11.31 7.24
CA SER A 150 -5.99 12.57 7.01
C SER A 150 -5.04 13.78 7.06
N GLU A 151 -4.10 13.83 8.03
CA GLU A 151 -3.04 14.85 8.07
C GLU A 151 -2.18 14.89 6.79
N ARG A 152 -2.09 13.76 6.09
CA ARG A 152 -1.37 13.62 4.82
C ARG A 152 -2.25 13.73 3.58
N GLY A 153 -3.51 14.13 3.75
CA GLY A 153 -4.46 14.35 2.65
C GLY A 153 -5.06 13.07 2.08
N VAL A 154 -5.13 12.00 2.88
CA VAL A 154 -5.73 10.73 2.51
C VAL A 154 -6.89 10.39 3.45
N HIS A 155 -8.09 10.27 2.90
CA HIS A 155 -9.26 9.73 3.58
C HIS A 155 -9.21 8.20 3.56
N LEU A 156 -9.20 7.59 4.76
CA LEU A 156 -9.22 6.14 4.90
C LEU A 156 -10.62 5.60 4.66
N LEU A 157 -10.77 4.73 3.68
CA LEU A 157 -12.01 4.01 3.36
C LEU A 157 -12.07 2.61 3.98
N GLY A 158 -11.08 2.25 4.77
CA GLY A 158 -10.98 0.97 5.46
C GLY A 158 -9.73 0.19 5.11
N PHE A 159 -9.60 -0.96 5.77
CA PHE A 159 -8.46 -1.84 5.60
C PHE A 159 -8.87 -3.15 4.94
N GLY A 160 -8.06 -3.61 3.97
CA GLY A 160 -8.00 -4.98 3.53
C GLY A 160 -6.84 -5.72 4.21
N GLU A 161 -6.48 -6.89 3.68
CA GLU A 161 -5.47 -7.76 4.27
C GLU A 161 -4.63 -8.43 3.19
N SER A 162 -3.32 -8.19 3.22
CA SER A 162 -2.38 -8.97 2.40
C SER A 162 -1.91 -10.26 3.11
N GLY A 163 -2.03 -10.29 4.43
CA GLY A 163 -1.66 -11.43 5.28
C GLY A 163 -0.32 -11.27 5.98
N MET A 164 0.23 -12.38 6.46
CA MET A 164 1.56 -12.40 7.06
C MET A 164 2.63 -12.45 5.97
N ARG A 165 3.75 -11.72 6.19
CA ARG A 165 4.86 -11.66 5.23
C ARG A 165 5.81 -12.82 5.44
N GLN A 166 6.24 -13.43 4.34
CA GLN A 166 7.06 -14.62 4.26
C GLN A 166 8.37 -14.34 3.50
N LEU A 167 9.39 -15.17 3.69
CA LEU A 167 10.67 -15.08 2.99
C LEU A 167 10.74 -16.04 1.81
N THR A 168 11.27 -15.59 0.67
CA THR A 168 11.75 -16.49 -0.38
C THR A 168 13.22 -16.22 -0.69
N ASN A 169 13.98 -17.26 -1.06
CA ASN A 169 15.37 -17.10 -1.47
C ASN A 169 15.84 -18.23 -2.40
N THR A 170 17.04 -18.06 -3.01
CA THR A 170 17.62 -19.00 -3.96
C THR A 170 18.60 -20.01 -3.35
N HIS A 171 18.90 -19.91 -2.05
CA HIS A 171 20.04 -20.65 -1.46
C HIS A 171 19.64 -21.82 -0.54
N ARG A 172 18.71 -21.60 0.39
CA ARG A 172 18.41 -22.57 1.45
C ARG A 172 17.13 -22.23 2.23
N PRO A 173 16.53 -23.21 2.93
CA PRO A 173 15.57 -22.91 3.99
C PRO A 173 16.20 -22.00 5.04
N ILE A 174 15.41 -21.12 5.66
CA ILE A 174 15.84 -20.24 6.75
C ILE A 174 15.23 -20.78 8.04
N HIS A 175 16.07 -21.01 9.05
CA HIS A 175 15.69 -21.50 10.39
C HIS A 175 16.17 -20.56 11.50
N THR A 176 17.31 -19.88 11.29
CA THR A 176 17.94 -19.01 12.26
C THR A 176 18.34 -17.68 11.64
N PRO A 177 18.59 -16.63 12.44
CA PRO A 177 19.15 -15.37 11.94
C PRO A 177 20.44 -15.55 11.11
N GLU A 178 21.30 -16.50 11.48
CA GLU A 178 22.56 -16.80 10.80
C GLU A 178 22.35 -17.27 9.36
N ASP A 179 21.23 -17.89 9.05
CA ASP A 179 20.91 -18.34 7.68
C ASP A 179 20.70 -17.18 6.71
N LEU A 180 20.40 -15.98 7.21
CA LEU A 180 20.28 -14.75 6.45
C LEU A 180 21.61 -14.06 6.16
N HIS A 181 22.71 -14.44 6.88
CA HIS A 181 23.97 -13.76 6.75
C HIS A 181 24.48 -13.75 5.31
N GLY A 182 24.79 -12.55 4.84
CA GLY A 182 25.38 -12.30 3.54
C GLY A 182 24.41 -12.37 2.36
N LEU A 183 23.15 -12.83 2.55
CA LEU A 183 22.17 -12.86 1.48
C LEU A 183 21.79 -11.44 1.05
N LYS A 184 21.72 -11.22 -0.25
CA LYS A 184 21.24 -9.96 -0.83
C LYS A 184 19.72 -9.99 -0.88
N PHE A 185 19.10 -9.35 0.07
CA PHE A 185 17.64 -9.35 0.21
C PHE A 185 17.04 -8.07 -0.37
N ARG A 186 16.08 -8.24 -1.29
CA ARG A 186 15.29 -7.09 -1.71
C ARG A 186 14.20 -6.80 -0.68
N ILE A 187 14.11 -5.54 -0.34
CA ILE A 187 13.06 -4.99 0.51
C ILE A 187 12.38 -3.80 -0.17
N PRO A 188 11.14 -3.45 0.19
CA PRO A 188 10.56 -2.17 -0.19
C PRO A 188 11.36 -1.00 0.39
N GLY A 189 11.18 0.21 -0.15
CA GLY A 189 11.91 1.42 0.25
C GLY A 189 11.48 1.94 1.63
N PHE A 190 11.74 1.16 2.68
CA PHE A 190 11.29 1.39 4.04
C PHE A 190 12.42 1.20 5.05
N GLY A 191 12.70 2.24 5.85
CA GLY A 191 13.87 2.26 6.74
C GLY A 191 13.89 1.13 7.76
N LEU A 192 12.75 0.85 8.42
CA LEU A 192 12.62 -0.25 9.40
C LEU A 192 13.09 -1.58 8.81
N TYR A 193 12.68 -1.92 7.61
CA TYR A 193 13.07 -3.20 6.99
C TYR A 193 14.55 -3.21 6.59
N THR A 194 15.10 -2.06 6.20
CA THR A 194 16.55 -1.94 5.97
C THR A 194 17.33 -2.29 7.23
N ASP A 195 16.95 -1.73 8.37
CA ASP A 195 17.63 -1.95 9.64
C ASP A 195 17.36 -3.35 10.20
N LEU A 196 16.14 -3.87 10.02
CA LEU A 196 15.77 -5.24 10.36
C LEU A 196 16.70 -6.25 9.67
N TYR A 197 16.77 -6.22 8.34
CA TYR A 197 17.58 -7.18 7.59
C TYR A 197 19.07 -7.00 7.80
N ARG A 198 19.56 -5.78 8.04
CA ARG A 198 20.95 -5.54 8.47
C ARG A 198 21.22 -6.15 9.85
N THR A 199 20.32 -6.00 10.80
CA THR A 199 20.44 -6.58 12.15
C THR A 199 20.51 -8.10 12.09
N LEU A 200 19.79 -8.73 11.17
CA LEU A 200 19.83 -10.16 10.90
C LEU A 200 21.04 -10.60 10.02
N GLY A 201 21.97 -9.68 9.70
CA GLY A 201 23.18 -9.99 8.94
C GLY A 201 23.01 -10.12 7.44
N ALA A 202 21.83 -9.84 6.90
CA ALA A 202 21.60 -9.78 5.45
C ALA A 202 22.12 -8.48 4.84
N ASN A 203 22.19 -8.43 3.51
CA ASN A 203 22.52 -7.25 2.72
C ASN A 203 21.25 -6.71 2.03
N PRO A 204 20.46 -5.86 2.70
CA PRO A 204 19.22 -5.33 2.12
C PRO A 204 19.48 -4.36 0.97
N THR A 205 18.70 -4.49 -0.08
CA THR A 205 18.68 -3.60 -1.25
C THR A 205 17.26 -3.18 -1.56
N THR A 206 17.02 -1.89 -1.73
CA THR A 206 15.72 -1.35 -2.13
C THR A 206 15.61 -1.27 -3.64
N MET A 207 14.47 -1.67 -4.20
CA MET A 207 14.14 -1.48 -5.61
C MET A 207 12.63 -1.52 -5.82
N PRO A 208 12.11 -0.90 -6.90
CA PRO A 208 10.71 -0.99 -7.29
C PRO A 208 10.25 -2.44 -7.42
N PHE A 209 8.99 -2.73 -6.99
CA PHE A 209 8.51 -4.12 -6.97
C PHE A 209 8.50 -4.75 -8.37
N GLY A 210 8.19 -3.98 -9.41
CA GLY A 210 8.18 -4.47 -10.80
C GLY A 210 9.53 -4.96 -11.33
N GLU A 211 10.64 -4.65 -10.65
CA GLU A 211 12.00 -5.09 -11.03
C GLU A 211 12.43 -6.39 -10.34
N VAL A 212 11.71 -6.80 -9.27
CA VAL A 212 12.13 -7.89 -8.38
C VAL A 212 12.28 -9.21 -9.10
N PHE A 213 11.28 -9.62 -9.91
CA PHE A 213 11.34 -10.88 -10.66
C PHE A 213 12.60 -10.96 -11.54
N THR A 214 12.87 -9.90 -12.29
CA THR A 214 14.05 -9.84 -13.18
C THR A 214 15.36 -9.85 -12.40
N ALA A 215 15.42 -9.13 -11.28
CA ALA A 215 16.61 -9.09 -10.42
C ALA A 215 16.91 -10.46 -9.78
N LEU A 216 15.88 -11.19 -9.35
CA LEU A 216 16.00 -12.58 -8.87
C LEU A 216 16.45 -13.51 -9.98
N GLN A 217 15.82 -13.43 -11.14
CA GLN A 217 16.18 -14.28 -12.32
C GLN A 217 17.63 -14.08 -12.74
N GLN A 218 18.15 -12.87 -12.64
CA GLN A 218 19.54 -12.52 -12.98
C GLN A 218 20.54 -12.78 -11.85
N GLY A 219 20.09 -13.17 -10.65
CA GLY A 219 20.94 -13.34 -9.46
C GLY A 219 21.53 -12.02 -8.93
N ALA A 220 20.94 -10.88 -9.27
CA ALA A 220 21.33 -9.58 -8.71
C ALA A 220 20.97 -9.48 -7.22
N ILE A 221 19.89 -10.15 -6.81
CA ILE A 221 19.43 -10.37 -5.44
C ILE A 221 19.19 -11.86 -5.20
N ASP A 222 19.31 -12.29 -3.96
CA ASP A 222 19.19 -13.70 -3.55
C ASP A 222 17.79 -14.03 -3.05
N GLY A 223 17.06 -13.03 -2.51
CA GLY A 223 15.73 -13.24 -1.94
C GLY A 223 14.92 -11.95 -1.80
N GLN A 224 13.69 -12.14 -1.38
CA GLN A 224 12.72 -11.09 -1.12
C GLN A 224 11.73 -11.54 -0.03
N GLU A 225 10.86 -10.64 0.42
CA GLU A 225 9.82 -10.91 1.38
C GLU A 225 8.50 -10.29 0.93
N ASN A 226 7.43 -11.06 1.02
CA ASN A 226 6.06 -10.65 0.70
C ASN A 226 5.05 -11.65 1.26
N PRO A 227 3.75 -11.30 1.35
CA PRO A 227 2.68 -12.24 1.60
C PRO A 227 2.49 -13.26 0.46
N ILE A 228 1.85 -14.39 0.78
CA ILE A 228 1.68 -15.52 -0.15
C ILE A 228 0.98 -15.14 -1.46
N ASP A 229 -0.11 -14.34 -1.39
CA ASP A 229 -0.81 -13.86 -2.61
C ASP A 229 0.13 -13.09 -3.54
N VAL A 230 1.00 -12.24 -2.97
CA VAL A 230 1.96 -11.46 -3.76
C VAL A 230 3.06 -12.34 -4.36
N ILE A 231 3.57 -13.32 -3.60
CA ILE A 231 4.57 -14.29 -4.08
C ILE A 231 4.01 -15.04 -5.29
N TYR A 232 2.81 -15.61 -5.14
CA TYR A 232 2.16 -16.40 -6.18
C TYR A 232 1.77 -15.57 -7.39
N SER A 233 1.05 -14.45 -7.18
CA SER A 233 0.55 -13.60 -8.28
C SER A 233 1.65 -12.92 -9.09
N SER A 234 2.87 -12.85 -8.53
CA SER A 234 4.07 -12.32 -9.21
C SER A 234 4.97 -13.40 -9.79
N ASN A 235 4.54 -14.66 -9.79
CA ASN A 235 5.25 -15.82 -10.32
C ASN A 235 6.65 -16.03 -9.71
N LEU A 236 6.86 -15.63 -8.44
CA LEU A 236 8.19 -15.71 -7.81
C LEU A 236 8.67 -17.15 -7.64
N GLN A 237 7.78 -18.13 -7.61
CA GLN A 237 8.09 -19.57 -7.62
C GLN A 237 8.92 -20.02 -8.85
N GLU A 238 8.88 -19.28 -9.94
CA GLU A 238 9.70 -19.60 -11.12
C GLU A 238 11.19 -19.30 -10.91
N VAL A 239 11.52 -18.44 -9.95
CA VAL A 239 12.88 -17.92 -9.72
C VAL A 239 13.34 -18.03 -8.26
N GLN A 240 12.49 -18.57 -7.37
CA GLN A 240 12.77 -18.73 -5.94
C GLN A 240 12.42 -20.16 -5.48
N PRO A 241 13.43 -21.04 -5.26
CA PRO A 241 13.18 -22.43 -4.88
C PRO A 241 12.82 -22.64 -3.40
N TYR A 242 13.07 -21.66 -2.50
CA TYR A 242 12.84 -21.80 -1.07
C TYR A 242 11.82 -20.76 -0.57
N LEU A 243 10.84 -21.22 0.20
CA LEU A 243 9.85 -20.40 0.90
C LEU A 243 9.88 -20.73 2.38
N THR A 244 10.16 -19.73 3.22
CA THR A 244 10.11 -19.87 4.68
C THR A 244 8.91 -19.12 5.24
N LEU A 245 7.99 -19.86 5.86
CA LEU A 245 6.83 -19.32 6.58
C LEU A 245 7.29 -18.92 8.00
N TRP A 246 7.63 -17.66 8.18
CA TRP A 246 8.08 -17.13 9.49
C TRP A 246 7.09 -16.18 10.13
N ASN A 247 6.09 -15.71 9.36
CA ASN A 247 4.97 -14.89 9.85
C ASN A 247 5.44 -13.69 10.70
N TYR A 248 6.46 -12.97 10.23
CA TYR A 248 7.12 -11.96 11.07
C TYR A 248 6.41 -10.60 11.11
N SER A 249 5.62 -10.30 10.11
CA SER A 249 4.98 -8.99 9.97
C SER A 249 3.59 -9.16 9.36
N TYR A 250 2.59 -8.59 10.00
CA TYR A 250 1.25 -8.46 9.44
C TYR A 250 1.22 -7.30 8.44
N ASP A 251 0.63 -7.54 7.28
CA ASP A 251 0.54 -6.57 6.20
C ASP A 251 -0.93 -6.29 5.84
N PRO A 252 -1.58 -5.30 6.46
CA PRO A 252 -2.89 -4.85 6.03
C PRO A 252 -2.80 -4.11 4.69
N LEU A 253 -3.94 -3.81 4.10
CA LEU A 253 -4.06 -2.94 2.93
C LEU A 253 -4.82 -1.68 3.29
N VAL A 254 -4.34 -0.54 2.85
CA VAL A 254 -5.01 0.76 3.01
C VAL A 254 -5.78 1.07 1.74
N LEU A 255 -7.11 1.07 1.80
CA LEU A 255 -7.95 1.66 0.76
C LEU A 255 -8.13 3.14 1.09
N GLY A 256 -7.40 3.97 0.36
CA GLY A 256 -7.37 5.42 0.57
C GLY A 256 -7.93 6.19 -0.62
N MET A 257 -8.61 7.28 -0.34
CA MET A 257 -9.06 8.30 -1.29
C MET A 257 -8.40 9.63 -0.98
N ASN A 258 -8.14 10.47 -1.98
CA ASN A 258 -7.68 11.83 -1.70
C ASN A 258 -8.70 12.57 -0.81
N GLU A 259 -8.24 13.12 0.31
CA GLU A 259 -9.07 13.76 1.35
C GLU A 259 -9.93 14.89 0.78
N LYS A 260 -9.31 15.81 0.03
CA LYS A 260 -10.03 16.95 -0.55
C LYS A 260 -11.08 16.52 -1.57
N LEU A 261 -10.82 15.45 -2.29
CA LEU A 261 -11.79 14.89 -3.24
C LEU A 261 -12.97 14.30 -2.47
N PHE A 262 -12.72 13.52 -1.42
CA PHE A 262 -13.77 12.94 -0.56
C PHE A 262 -14.64 14.04 0.07
N ASP A 263 -14.03 15.07 0.65
CA ASP A 263 -14.73 16.22 1.25
C ASP A 263 -15.58 17.02 0.24
N SER A 264 -15.19 17.00 -1.04
CA SER A 264 -15.94 17.67 -2.09
C SER A 264 -17.19 16.93 -2.55
N LEU A 265 -17.37 15.66 -2.14
CA LEU A 265 -18.53 14.85 -2.48
C LEU A 265 -19.75 15.29 -1.67
N GLY A 266 -20.93 15.16 -2.28
CA GLY A 266 -22.17 15.22 -1.52
C GLY A 266 -22.32 14.00 -0.59
N GLN A 267 -23.08 14.16 0.50
CA GLN A 267 -23.24 13.10 1.51
C GLN A 267 -23.69 11.76 0.91
N GLU A 268 -24.60 11.76 -0.07
CA GLU A 268 -25.04 10.55 -0.76
C GLU A 268 -23.88 9.80 -1.44
N ASP A 269 -22.94 10.53 -2.06
CA ASP A 269 -21.79 9.94 -2.72
C ASP A 269 -20.71 9.50 -1.70
N GLN A 270 -20.53 10.23 -0.59
CA GLN A 270 -19.65 9.81 0.51
C GLN A 270 -20.14 8.51 1.12
N ASP A 271 -21.43 8.39 1.44
CA ASP A 271 -22.05 7.20 2.00
C ASP A 271 -21.95 6.01 1.03
N LEU A 272 -22.16 6.23 -0.26
CA LEU A 272 -22.02 5.23 -1.31
C LEU A 272 -20.58 4.71 -1.40
N VAL A 273 -19.61 5.62 -1.50
CA VAL A 273 -18.18 5.28 -1.60
C VAL A 273 -17.74 4.50 -0.36
N GLY A 274 -18.10 4.97 0.84
CA GLY A 274 -17.75 4.28 2.09
C GLY A 274 -18.31 2.87 2.18
N ARG A 275 -19.59 2.68 1.83
CA ARG A 275 -20.24 1.36 1.84
C ARG A 275 -19.61 0.41 0.82
N LEU A 276 -19.43 0.83 -0.43
CA LEU A 276 -18.86 -0.02 -1.46
C LEU A 276 -17.37 -0.33 -1.21
N ALA A 277 -16.63 0.58 -0.56
CA ALA A 277 -15.28 0.33 -0.11
C ALA A 277 -15.23 -0.73 0.99
N ALA A 278 -16.16 -0.70 1.95
CA ALA A 278 -16.28 -1.74 2.97
C ALA A 278 -16.57 -3.12 2.35
N ASP A 279 -17.52 -3.19 1.40
CA ASP A 279 -17.85 -4.42 0.67
C ASP A 279 -16.63 -4.96 -0.14
N ALA A 280 -15.82 -4.06 -0.69
CA ALA A 280 -14.60 -4.44 -1.42
C ALA A 280 -13.50 -4.95 -0.50
N ASN A 281 -13.30 -4.32 0.67
CA ASN A 281 -12.34 -4.78 1.68
C ASN A 281 -12.74 -6.15 2.24
N GLU A 282 -14.01 -6.36 2.56
CA GLU A 282 -14.50 -7.67 3.03
C GLU A 282 -14.29 -8.76 1.98
N PHE A 283 -14.63 -8.49 0.73
CA PHE A 283 -14.37 -9.41 -0.38
C PHE A 283 -12.88 -9.73 -0.51
N GLN A 284 -12.01 -8.74 -0.39
CA GLN A 284 -10.56 -8.92 -0.51
C GLN A 284 -10.03 -9.80 0.62
N ILE A 285 -10.38 -9.52 1.88
CA ILE A 285 -9.98 -10.29 3.06
C ILE A 285 -10.43 -11.75 2.91
N GLN A 286 -11.70 -11.96 2.56
CA GLN A 286 -12.23 -13.30 2.36
C GLN A 286 -11.46 -14.07 1.28
N LYS A 287 -11.22 -13.44 0.12
CA LYS A 287 -10.47 -14.05 -0.99
C LYS A 287 -9.04 -14.38 -0.62
N ASN A 288 -8.37 -13.48 0.12
CA ASN A 288 -7.00 -13.69 0.58
C ASN A 288 -6.91 -14.91 1.51
N ARG A 289 -7.76 -14.97 2.54
CA ARG A 289 -7.76 -16.04 3.54
C ARG A 289 -8.18 -17.38 2.99
N GLU A 290 -9.26 -17.44 2.17
CA GLU A 290 -9.70 -18.67 1.51
C GLU A 290 -8.65 -19.22 0.55
N GLY A 291 -7.81 -18.35 -0.01
CA GLY A 291 -6.79 -18.71 -0.99
C GLY A 291 -5.47 -19.18 -0.39
N GLU A 292 -5.07 -18.71 0.78
CA GLU A 292 -3.69 -18.80 1.29
C GLU A 292 -3.16 -20.24 1.37
N THR A 293 -3.89 -21.14 2.03
CA THR A 293 -3.48 -22.57 2.13
C THR A 293 -3.33 -23.22 0.76
N LYS A 294 -4.28 -22.96 -0.12
CA LYS A 294 -4.24 -23.49 -1.49
C LYS A 294 -3.07 -22.94 -2.29
N LEU A 295 -2.76 -21.64 -2.13
CA LEU A 295 -1.63 -21.03 -2.81
C LEU A 295 -0.30 -21.59 -2.32
N ILE A 296 -0.16 -21.91 -1.03
CA ILE A 296 1.03 -22.59 -0.49
C ILE A 296 1.16 -23.98 -1.15
N GLU A 297 0.09 -24.78 -1.22
CA GLU A 297 0.10 -26.07 -1.92
C GLU A 297 0.48 -25.94 -3.40
N GLU A 298 0.01 -24.90 -4.09
CA GLU A 298 0.37 -24.61 -5.48
C GLU A 298 1.84 -24.18 -5.64
N LEU A 299 2.40 -23.44 -4.69
CA LEU A 299 3.82 -23.09 -4.65
C LEU A 299 4.71 -24.31 -4.44
N GLU A 300 4.32 -25.24 -3.53
CA GLU A 300 4.98 -26.53 -3.34
C GLU A 300 4.92 -27.39 -4.62
N ALA A 301 3.73 -27.49 -5.23
CA ALA A 301 3.53 -28.23 -6.47
C ALA A 301 4.33 -27.64 -7.65
N ALA A 302 4.61 -26.33 -7.63
CA ALA A 302 5.49 -25.65 -8.59
C ALA A 302 6.98 -25.94 -8.33
N GLY A 303 7.34 -26.59 -7.22
CA GLY A 303 8.69 -27.04 -6.89
C GLY A 303 9.40 -26.21 -5.83
N MET A 304 8.69 -25.31 -5.12
CA MET A 304 9.28 -24.64 -3.96
C MET A 304 9.41 -25.60 -2.78
N GLU A 305 10.55 -25.57 -2.11
CA GLU A 305 10.74 -26.20 -0.80
C GLU A 305 10.20 -25.23 0.26
N VAL A 306 9.12 -25.63 0.94
CA VAL A 306 8.47 -24.83 1.97
C VAL A 306 8.86 -25.34 3.36
N ASN A 307 9.34 -24.44 4.21
CA ASN A 307 9.54 -24.70 5.64
C ASN A 307 8.80 -23.67 6.48
N GLU A 308 8.32 -24.09 7.64
CA GLU A 308 7.69 -23.24 8.63
C GLU A 308 8.55 -23.17 9.87
N LEU A 309 8.74 -21.97 10.43
CA LEU A 309 9.49 -21.79 11.67
C LEU A 309 8.64 -22.22 12.87
N SER A 310 9.25 -23.04 13.74
CA SER A 310 8.72 -23.30 15.08
C SER A 310 8.74 -22.03 15.94
N ASP A 311 7.97 -22.02 17.02
CA ASP A 311 7.95 -20.87 17.96
C ASP A 311 9.34 -20.60 18.55
N ALA A 312 10.14 -21.64 18.82
CA ALA A 312 11.50 -21.49 19.33
C ALA A 312 12.42 -20.80 18.31
N GLU A 313 12.30 -21.13 17.01
CA GLU A 313 13.04 -20.46 15.94
C GLU A 313 12.58 -19.01 15.77
N LYS A 314 11.27 -18.74 15.83
CA LYS A 314 10.73 -17.36 15.80
C LYS A 314 11.25 -16.53 16.98
N ASP A 315 11.40 -17.13 18.16
CA ASP A 315 11.93 -16.45 19.35
C ASP A 315 13.39 -16.01 19.17
N GLU A 316 14.22 -16.77 18.44
CA GLU A 316 15.58 -16.34 18.11
C GLU A 316 15.59 -15.05 17.27
N PHE A 317 14.68 -14.94 16.28
CA PHE A 317 14.51 -13.72 15.50
C PHE A 317 13.95 -12.57 16.33
N ARG A 318 12.97 -12.82 17.21
CA ARG A 318 12.42 -11.82 18.13
C ARG A 318 13.52 -11.22 19.02
N GLU A 319 14.36 -12.08 19.62
CA GLU A 319 15.49 -11.65 20.47
C GLU A 319 16.49 -10.79 19.68
N ALA A 320 16.87 -11.22 18.48
CA ALA A 320 17.80 -10.49 17.63
C ALA A 320 17.27 -9.10 17.23
N LEU A 321 15.95 -8.95 17.09
CA LEU A 321 15.31 -7.72 16.64
C LEU A 321 14.87 -6.78 17.78
N LYS A 322 14.95 -7.18 19.04
CA LYS A 322 14.58 -6.32 20.19
C LYS A 322 15.17 -4.90 20.16
N PRO A 323 16.44 -4.68 19.78
CA PRO A 323 16.99 -3.33 19.74
C PRO A 323 16.26 -2.37 18.80
N ILE A 324 15.64 -2.89 17.75
CA ILE A 324 14.91 -2.09 16.73
C ILE A 324 13.75 -1.33 17.36
N TYR A 325 12.98 -1.95 18.26
CA TYR A 325 11.81 -1.31 18.87
C TYR A 325 12.15 -0.04 19.64
N SER A 326 13.23 -0.07 20.44
CA SER A 326 13.65 1.09 21.23
C SER A 326 14.11 2.28 20.37
N GLU A 327 14.63 2.00 19.19
CA GLU A 327 15.03 3.00 18.21
C GLU A 327 13.82 3.56 17.46
N TYR A 328 12.95 2.68 16.96
CA TYR A 328 11.82 3.06 16.13
C TYR A 328 10.63 3.65 16.91
N ARG A 329 10.48 3.38 18.21
CA ARG A 329 9.50 4.10 19.05
C ARG A 329 9.64 5.64 18.95
N LYS A 330 10.87 6.15 18.80
CA LYS A 330 11.12 7.58 18.62
C LYS A 330 10.69 8.09 17.23
N VAL A 331 10.74 7.22 16.24
CA VAL A 331 10.34 7.50 14.85
C VAL A 331 8.82 7.45 14.71
N TRP A 332 8.18 6.43 15.33
CA TRP A 332 6.73 6.24 15.25
C TRP A 332 5.94 7.25 16.09
N GLY A 333 6.53 7.74 17.19
CA GLY A 333 5.87 8.61 18.16
C GLY A 333 5.01 7.82 19.16
N ASP A 334 4.53 8.55 20.19
CA ASP A 334 3.87 7.92 21.33
C ASP A 334 2.52 7.29 20.97
N ASP A 335 1.73 7.94 20.12
CA ASP A 335 0.37 7.48 19.78
C ASP A 335 0.40 6.20 18.95
N MET A 336 1.19 6.17 17.86
CA MET A 336 1.37 4.96 17.06
C MET A 336 2.03 3.83 17.86
N SER A 337 3.05 4.15 18.68
CA SER A 337 3.70 3.14 19.52
C SER A 337 2.73 2.55 20.56
N ARG A 338 1.86 3.36 21.16
CA ARG A 338 0.85 2.89 22.12
C ARG A 338 -0.20 2.03 21.44
N ALA A 339 -0.59 2.41 20.23
CA ALA A 339 -1.66 1.75 19.49
C ALA A 339 -1.27 0.36 18.96
N PHE A 340 0.02 0.15 18.61
CA PHE A 340 0.43 -1.05 17.89
C PHE A 340 1.55 -1.85 18.56
N ILE A 341 2.40 -1.23 19.40
CA ILE A 341 3.57 -1.94 19.95
C ILE A 341 3.23 -2.48 21.33
N PRO A 342 3.26 -3.82 21.54
CA PRO A 342 2.99 -4.43 22.83
C PRO A 342 3.86 -3.86 23.97
N GLU A 343 3.30 -3.85 25.19
CA GLU A 343 4.06 -3.52 26.39
C GLU A 343 5.18 -4.55 26.60
N GLY A 344 6.42 -4.10 26.64
CA GLY A 344 7.58 -4.96 26.87
C GLY A 344 8.47 -5.20 25.64
N LEU A 345 8.08 -4.71 24.47
CA LEU A 345 8.92 -4.64 23.27
C LEU A 345 9.61 -3.28 23.14
#